data_71b0b2820fcda2b0ede7bccacd7e2ca4
#
_entry.id   71b0b2820fcda2b0ede7bccacd7e2ca4
#
_cell.length_a   1.000
_cell.length_b   1.000
_cell.length_c   1.000
_cell.angle_alpha   90.00
_cell.angle_beta   90.00
_cell.angle_gamma   90.00
#
_symmetry.space_group_name_H-M   'P 1'
#
loop_
_entity.id
_entity.type
_entity.pdbx_description
1 polymer ?
#
loop_
_entity_poly.entity_id
_entity_poly.type
_entity_poly.pdbx_seq_one_letter_code
_entity_poly.pdbx_strand_id
1 'polypeptide(L)'
;MTRIYTDGAEFQDLLFFSSTSGSPTADTTTFRSGLASYKMDNNESGSKSITALSEAYFRLAFYISADPGTILSWYSGATVLGSLRRNSTSKFLELYTSTGTLVDTGAIAIQATTWYVIEVHVNIHDSTGALDVRVDGVDDAAFAGDTKPGAATTFDLILYHGGANTSYYDDLAMNDTAGGSDDSWCGDGKVILLKPNANGDVSGLTGSDGNSTDNYLLVDDFVHDTDTTYTEGSVTDTYDSYNLAASGLTSVSILRVFAECRARDTVAEGGTMALMLETNATEYTGSDQALLTSYLSYKGTQYTTNPQTTIAWTVAELDALQAGFKVRP
;
A
#
# COMPACT_ATOMS: atom_id res chain seq x y z
N MET A 1 6.11 9.72 11.86
CA MET A 1 5.09 9.07 10.99
C MET A 1 5.61 7.68 10.77
N THR A 2 4.88 6.72 11.17
CA THR A 2 5.35 5.34 11.37
C THR A 2 4.84 4.37 10.30
N ARG A 3 3.69 4.68 9.65
CA ARG A 3 3.21 3.91 8.51
C ARG A 3 3.88 4.38 7.23
N ILE A 4 4.72 3.53 6.64
CA ILE A 4 5.48 3.82 5.40
C ILE A 4 4.55 3.72 4.19
N TYR A 5 3.76 2.64 4.12
CA TYR A 5 2.74 2.49 3.08
C TYR A 5 1.55 1.64 3.55
N THR A 6 0.44 1.83 2.85
CA THR A 6 -0.75 0.97 2.87
C THR A 6 -1.25 0.85 1.44
N ASP A 7 -1.57 -0.36 0.99
CA ASP A 7 -2.07 -0.61 -0.36
C ASP A 7 -2.88 -1.91 -0.43
N GLY A 8 -3.97 -1.93 -1.20
CA GLY A 8 -4.86 -3.08 -1.36
C GLY A 8 -5.10 -3.45 -2.82
N ALA A 9 -4.27 -2.96 -3.76
CA ALA A 9 -4.46 -3.15 -5.21
C ALA A 9 -5.78 -2.56 -5.77
N GLU A 10 -6.45 -1.71 -5.02
CA GLU A 10 -7.81 -1.25 -5.31
C GLU A 10 -7.93 -0.43 -6.60
N PHE A 11 -6.84 0.21 -7.04
CA PHE A 11 -6.78 0.90 -8.34
C PHE A 11 -6.55 -0.04 -9.53
N GLN A 12 -6.45 -1.35 -9.28
CA GLN A 12 -6.29 -2.39 -10.31
C GLN A 12 -5.11 -2.12 -11.26
N ASP A 13 -4.10 -1.41 -10.80
CA ASP A 13 -2.85 -1.13 -11.50
C ASP A 13 -1.64 -1.63 -10.70
N LEU A 14 -0.44 -1.45 -11.22
CA LEU A 14 0.81 -1.86 -10.56
C LEU A 14 1.65 -0.67 -10.08
N LEU A 15 1.09 0.54 -10.04
CA LEU A 15 1.84 1.76 -9.68
C LEU A 15 2.25 1.80 -8.19
N PHE A 16 1.75 0.89 -7.36
CA PHE A 16 2.32 0.65 -6.04
C PHE A 16 3.77 0.19 -6.11
N PHE A 17 4.12 -0.68 -7.05
CA PHE A 17 5.47 -1.18 -7.21
C PHE A 17 6.37 -0.15 -7.90
N SER A 18 7.59 -0.04 -7.42
CA SER A 18 8.64 0.79 -8.05
C SER A 18 9.16 0.16 -9.34
N SER A 19 9.13 -1.17 -9.43
CA SER A 19 9.37 -1.93 -10.66
C SER A 19 8.75 -3.32 -10.56
N THR A 20 8.54 -3.96 -11.71
CA THR A 20 8.04 -5.32 -11.84
C THR A 20 8.94 -6.15 -12.72
N SER A 21 8.92 -7.47 -12.54
CA SER A 21 9.58 -8.45 -13.41
C SER A 21 8.55 -9.49 -13.84
N GLY A 22 8.61 -9.90 -15.10
CA GLY A 22 7.54 -10.68 -15.72
C GLY A 22 6.35 -9.79 -16.07
N SER A 23 5.16 -10.30 -15.93
CA SER A 23 3.91 -9.59 -16.25
C SER A 23 2.89 -9.75 -15.11
N PRO A 24 3.22 -9.34 -13.86
CA PRO A 24 2.24 -9.37 -12.79
C PRO A 24 1.01 -8.53 -13.15
N THR A 25 -0.11 -8.81 -12.54
CA THR A 25 -1.38 -8.13 -12.81
C THR A 25 -2.11 -7.79 -11.52
N ALA A 26 -3.07 -6.88 -11.58
CA ALA A 26 -4.12 -6.81 -10.58
C ALA A 26 -5.21 -7.82 -10.95
N ASP A 27 -5.62 -8.64 -10.00
CA ASP A 27 -6.65 -9.67 -10.17
C ASP A 27 -7.92 -9.27 -9.42
N THR A 28 -9.04 -9.21 -10.15
CA THR A 28 -10.35 -8.82 -9.61
C THR A 28 -11.23 -10.01 -9.25
N THR A 29 -10.68 -11.22 -9.25
CA THR A 29 -11.42 -12.46 -8.95
C THR A 29 -10.98 -13.13 -7.66
N THR A 30 -9.71 -12.99 -7.30
CA THR A 30 -9.11 -13.58 -6.09
C THR A 30 -8.52 -12.48 -5.24
N PHE A 31 -9.30 -11.91 -4.34
CA PHE A 31 -8.88 -10.86 -3.41
C PHE A 31 -9.42 -11.15 -2.00
N ARG A 32 -8.78 -10.58 -0.99
CA ARG A 32 -9.20 -10.73 0.41
C ARG A 32 -10.21 -9.66 0.82
N SER A 33 -9.99 -8.45 0.38
CA SER A 33 -10.84 -7.30 0.68
C SER A 33 -10.91 -6.36 -0.51
N GLY A 34 -11.80 -5.38 -0.47
CA GLY A 34 -11.93 -4.41 -1.56
C GLY A 34 -12.36 -5.05 -2.88
N LEU A 35 -11.60 -4.81 -3.94
CA LEU A 35 -11.97 -5.13 -5.32
C LEU A 35 -10.90 -5.90 -6.11
N ALA A 36 -9.67 -5.95 -5.63
CA ALA A 36 -8.57 -6.59 -6.33
C ALA A 36 -7.44 -7.03 -5.38
N SER A 37 -6.52 -7.82 -5.91
CA SER A 37 -5.23 -8.14 -5.30
C SER A 37 -4.13 -8.12 -6.35
N TYR A 38 -2.87 -8.05 -5.94
CA TYR A 38 -1.73 -8.23 -6.83
C TYR A 38 -1.50 -9.71 -7.10
N LYS A 39 -1.60 -10.12 -8.35
CA LYS A 39 -1.34 -11.48 -8.82
C LYS A 39 0.05 -11.56 -9.44
N MET A 40 0.82 -12.53 -8.99
CA MET A 40 2.15 -12.85 -9.52
C MET A 40 2.22 -14.34 -9.85
N ASP A 41 2.41 -14.64 -11.11
CA ASP A 41 2.60 -16.00 -11.61
C ASP A 41 4.06 -16.45 -11.47
N ASN A 42 4.38 -17.64 -11.94
CA ASN A 42 5.71 -18.23 -11.83
C ASN A 42 6.81 -17.27 -12.35
N ASN A 43 7.82 -17.03 -11.51
CA ASN A 43 8.96 -16.14 -11.76
C ASN A 43 8.62 -14.65 -11.96
N GLU A 44 7.40 -14.24 -11.67
CA GLU A 44 7.03 -12.84 -11.64
C GLU A 44 7.34 -12.23 -10.27
N SER A 45 7.47 -10.93 -10.24
CA SER A 45 7.67 -10.20 -8.99
C SER A 45 7.31 -8.72 -9.10
N GLY A 46 7.01 -8.13 -7.95
CA GLY A 46 6.88 -6.69 -7.78
C GLY A 46 7.83 -6.19 -6.70
N SER A 47 8.59 -5.15 -6.97
CA SER A 47 9.49 -4.55 -6.00
C SER A 47 9.01 -3.19 -5.55
N LYS A 48 9.11 -2.92 -4.23
CA LYS A 48 8.81 -1.64 -3.62
C LYS A 48 10.08 -1.04 -3.03
N SER A 49 10.55 0.06 -3.62
CA SER A 49 11.64 0.87 -3.05
C SER A 49 11.10 1.71 -1.90
N ILE A 50 11.89 1.85 -0.85
CA ILE A 50 11.59 2.64 0.34
C ILE A 50 12.82 3.45 0.74
N THR A 51 12.65 4.43 1.62
CA THR A 51 13.79 5.01 2.33
C THR A 51 14.46 3.93 3.17
N ALA A 52 15.79 3.88 3.16
CA ALA A 52 16.56 2.85 3.85
C ALA A 52 16.25 2.80 5.35
N LEU A 53 15.92 1.62 5.86
CA LEU A 53 15.58 1.34 7.25
C LEU A 53 16.41 0.18 7.79
N SER A 54 16.77 0.21 9.07
CA SER A 54 17.38 -0.93 9.77
C SER A 54 16.33 -1.85 10.36
N GLU A 55 15.13 -1.35 10.62
CA GLU A 55 14.05 -2.09 11.27
C GLU A 55 12.69 -1.68 10.72
N ALA A 56 11.81 -2.67 10.49
CA ALA A 56 10.43 -2.44 10.10
C ALA A 56 9.54 -3.67 10.31
N TYR A 57 8.24 -3.41 10.27
CA TYR A 57 7.17 -4.40 10.36
C TYR A 57 6.35 -4.37 9.07
N PHE A 58 6.18 -5.52 8.43
CA PHE A 58 5.41 -5.70 7.20
C PHE A 58 4.12 -6.44 7.51
N ARG A 59 3.06 -6.14 6.77
CA ARG A 59 1.85 -6.95 6.68
C ARG A 59 1.55 -7.22 5.22
N LEU A 60 1.17 -8.45 4.94
CA LEU A 60 0.59 -8.85 3.66
C LEU A 60 -0.55 -9.83 3.93
N ALA A 61 -1.69 -9.64 3.31
CA ALA A 61 -2.61 -10.74 3.11
C ALA A 61 -2.08 -11.58 1.95
N PHE A 62 -1.97 -12.87 2.15
CA PHE A 62 -1.30 -13.79 1.23
C PHE A 62 -2.18 -14.99 0.91
N TYR A 63 -2.28 -15.29 -0.38
CA TYR A 63 -2.95 -16.47 -0.89
C TYR A 63 -2.11 -17.10 -1.99
N ILE A 64 -2.12 -18.42 -2.05
CA ILE A 64 -1.39 -19.20 -3.06
C ILE A 64 -2.27 -20.24 -3.72
N SER A 65 -2.03 -20.51 -5.00
CA SER A 65 -2.69 -21.61 -5.71
C SER A 65 -2.02 -22.96 -5.42
N ALA A 66 -0.69 -22.96 -5.19
CA ALA A 66 0.13 -24.12 -4.86
C ALA A 66 1.41 -23.67 -4.13
N ASP A 67 2.52 -24.41 -4.19
CA ASP A 67 3.76 -24.05 -3.47
C ASP A 67 4.52 -22.89 -4.14
N PRO A 68 4.67 -21.71 -3.50
CA PRO A 68 5.35 -20.57 -4.10
C PRO A 68 6.87 -20.62 -3.92
N GLY A 69 7.39 -21.28 -2.88
CA GLY A 69 8.78 -21.14 -2.46
C GLY A 69 9.00 -19.81 -1.71
N THR A 70 9.75 -18.87 -2.31
CA THR A 70 9.95 -17.53 -1.73
C THR A 70 8.67 -16.70 -1.86
N ILE A 71 8.28 -16.04 -0.76
CA ILE A 71 7.12 -15.15 -0.66
C ILE A 71 7.60 -13.70 -0.68
N LEU A 72 8.54 -13.36 0.20
CA LEU A 72 9.03 -12.01 0.43
C LEU A 72 10.54 -12.02 0.60
N SER A 73 11.22 -10.99 0.08
CA SER A 73 12.65 -10.77 0.34
C SER A 73 12.91 -9.29 0.56
N TRP A 74 13.91 -8.98 1.39
CA TRP A 74 14.35 -7.62 1.65
C TRP A 74 15.81 -7.45 1.24
N TYR A 75 16.12 -6.30 0.65
CA TYR A 75 17.40 -6.02 -0.02
C TYR A 75 18.00 -4.70 0.46
N SER A 76 19.33 -4.63 0.38
CA SER A 76 20.10 -3.39 0.38
C SER A 76 20.69 -3.20 -1.01
N GLY A 77 20.12 -2.30 -1.80
CA GLY A 77 20.41 -2.21 -3.23
C GLY A 77 20.17 -3.55 -3.95
N ALA A 78 21.22 -4.15 -4.50
CA ALA A 78 21.15 -5.46 -5.16
C ALA A 78 21.43 -6.66 -4.22
N THR A 79 21.76 -6.42 -2.94
CA THR A 79 22.15 -7.47 -2.01
C THR A 79 20.94 -7.96 -1.21
N VAL A 80 20.61 -9.24 -1.31
CA VAL A 80 19.59 -9.89 -0.46
C VAL A 80 20.08 -9.89 0.98
N LEU A 81 19.26 -9.42 1.92
CA LEU A 81 19.53 -9.50 3.36
C LEU A 81 18.77 -10.64 4.04
N GLY A 82 17.65 -11.02 3.48
CA GLY A 82 16.89 -12.16 3.98
C GLY A 82 15.64 -12.42 3.17
N SER A 83 14.95 -13.51 3.50
CA SER A 83 13.69 -13.87 2.84
C SER A 83 12.79 -14.70 3.74
N LEU A 84 11.50 -14.57 3.49
CA LEU A 84 10.44 -15.46 3.98
C LEU A 84 10.07 -16.43 2.86
N ARG A 85 10.04 -17.73 3.17
CA ARG A 85 9.68 -18.79 2.24
C ARG A 85 8.61 -19.68 2.84
N ARG A 86 7.92 -20.43 2.00
CA ARG A 86 7.06 -21.53 2.41
C ARG A 86 7.67 -22.84 1.96
N ASN A 87 7.84 -23.75 2.89
CA ASN A 87 8.32 -25.10 2.61
C ASN A 87 7.29 -25.90 1.81
N SER A 88 7.71 -26.52 0.72
CA SER A 88 6.80 -27.26 -0.17
C SER A 88 6.25 -28.56 0.44
N THR A 89 6.93 -29.12 1.45
CA THR A 89 6.53 -30.38 2.10
C THR A 89 5.73 -30.12 3.38
N SER A 90 6.31 -29.41 4.34
CA SER A 90 5.68 -29.13 5.64
C SER A 90 4.58 -28.08 5.57
N LYS A 91 4.62 -27.20 4.56
CA LYS A 91 3.76 -26.02 4.39
C LYS A 91 4.02 -24.91 5.40
N PHE A 92 5.03 -25.04 6.23
CA PHE A 92 5.42 -24.04 7.22
C PHE A 92 6.18 -22.88 6.57
N LEU A 93 6.12 -21.72 7.22
CA LEU A 93 6.97 -20.59 6.88
C LEU A 93 8.40 -20.83 7.38
N GLU A 94 9.36 -20.38 6.62
CA GLU A 94 10.79 -20.52 6.87
C GLU A 94 11.47 -19.16 6.72
N LEU A 95 12.27 -18.77 7.71
CA LEU A 95 13.09 -17.57 7.72
C LEU A 95 14.51 -17.88 7.25
N TYR A 96 14.99 -17.08 6.30
CA TYR A 96 16.34 -17.22 5.75
C TYR A 96 17.11 -15.90 5.87
N THR A 97 18.40 -15.99 6.21
CA THR A 97 19.35 -14.87 6.06
C THR A 97 19.86 -14.76 4.62
N SER A 98 20.64 -13.75 4.31
CA SER A 98 21.15 -13.43 2.96
C SER A 98 21.96 -14.53 2.32
N THR A 99 22.64 -15.33 3.10
CA THR A 99 23.46 -16.46 2.61
C THR A 99 22.60 -17.67 2.19
N GLY A 100 21.26 -17.56 2.32
CA GLY A 100 20.37 -18.68 2.10
C GLY A 100 20.37 -19.69 3.26
N THR A 101 20.86 -19.28 4.43
CA THR A 101 20.83 -20.10 5.65
C THR A 101 19.45 -20.03 6.26
N LEU A 102 18.81 -21.18 6.44
CA LEU A 102 17.59 -21.32 7.23
C LEU A 102 17.92 -21.04 8.70
N VAL A 103 17.22 -20.10 9.31
CA VAL A 103 17.45 -19.71 10.71
C VAL A 103 16.30 -20.09 11.62
N ASP A 104 15.08 -20.19 11.10
CA ASP A 104 13.95 -20.73 11.85
C ASP A 104 12.82 -21.22 10.94
N THR A 105 11.96 -22.09 11.47
CA THR A 105 10.79 -22.66 10.80
C THR A 105 9.58 -22.56 11.71
N GLY A 106 8.49 -21.99 11.21
CA GLY A 106 7.23 -21.88 11.92
C GLY A 106 6.51 -23.21 12.14
N ALA A 107 5.38 -23.16 12.80
CA ALA A 107 4.55 -24.31 13.12
C ALA A 107 3.15 -24.23 12.47
N ILE A 108 2.76 -23.08 11.93
CA ILE A 108 1.45 -22.87 11.29
C ILE A 108 1.56 -23.21 9.79
N ALA A 109 0.76 -24.18 9.35
CA ALA A 109 0.78 -24.61 7.96
C ALA A 109 -0.04 -23.67 7.07
N ILE A 110 0.60 -23.00 6.12
CA ILE A 110 -0.04 -22.16 5.11
C ILE A 110 -0.61 -23.06 4.02
N GLN A 111 -1.92 -23.25 4.01
CA GLN A 111 -2.59 -24.07 3.03
C GLN A 111 -2.81 -23.31 1.71
N ALA A 112 -2.78 -24.03 0.59
CA ALA A 112 -3.18 -23.45 -0.70
C ALA A 112 -4.68 -23.08 -0.68
N THR A 113 -5.06 -22.11 -1.50
CA THR A 113 -6.44 -21.64 -1.66
C THR A 113 -7.08 -21.06 -0.38
N THR A 114 -6.25 -20.54 0.52
CA THR A 114 -6.70 -19.91 1.77
C THR A 114 -5.93 -18.59 1.96
N TRP A 115 -6.64 -17.54 2.34
CA TRP A 115 -6.04 -16.27 2.72
C TRP A 115 -5.49 -16.33 4.14
N TYR A 116 -4.29 -15.83 4.34
CA TYR A 116 -3.64 -15.62 5.63
C TYR A 116 -3.14 -14.20 5.74
N VAL A 117 -3.22 -13.61 6.90
CA VAL A 117 -2.50 -12.38 7.24
C VAL A 117 -1.13 -12.76 7.76
N ILE A 118 -0.10 -12.47 6.99
CA ILE A 118 1.29 -12.69 7.41
C ILE A 118 1.87 -11.34 7.78
N GLU A 119 2.45 -11.28 8.97
CA GLU A 119 3.23 -10.13 9.43
C GLU A 119 4.68 -10.56 9.63
N VAL A 120 5.61 -9.71 9.21
CA VAL A 120 7.05 -9.97 9.30
C VAL A 120 7.72 -8.79 9.98
N HIS A 121 8.46 -9.05 11.05
CA HIS A 121 9.39 -8.10 11.66
C HIS A 121 10.80 -8.37 11.16
N VAL A 122 11.49 -7.32 10.75
CA VAL A 122 12.88 -7.38 10.29
C VAL A 122 13.67 -6.31 11.03
N ASN A 123 14.69 -6.72 11.77
CA ASN A 123 15.70 -5.85 12.38
C ASN A 123 17.10 -6.30 11.92
N ILE A 124 17.80 -5.47 11.18
CA ILE A 124 19.13 -5.75 10.62
C ILE A 124 20.20 -5.30 11.61
N HIS A 125 20.83 -6.27 12.27
CA HIS A 125 21.88 -6.02 13.25
C HIS A 125 22.87 -7.19 13.29
N ASP A 126 24.15 -6.89 13.62
CA ASP A 126 25.30 -7.80 13.61
C ASP A 126 25.24 -8.89 14.72
N SER A 127 24.50 -8.65 15.80
CA SER A 127 24.47 -9.57 16.95
C SER A 127 23.12 -9.61 17.70
N THR A 128 22.32 -8.56 17.57
CA THR A 128 21.03 -8.42 18.24
C THR A 128 19.89 -8.15 17.25
N GLY A 129 20.06 -8.61 16.03
CA GLY A 129 19.02 -8.56 15.01
C GLY A 129 17.87 -9.52 15.31
N ALA A 130 16.75 -9.30 14.65
CA ALA A 130 15.56 -10.12 14.78
C ALA A 130 14.87 -10.33 13.44
N LEU A 131 14.34 -11.54 13.26
CA LEU A 131 13.41 -11.88 12.19
C LEU A 131 12.26 -12.62 12.86
N ASP A 132 11.07 -12.04 12.87
CA ASP A 132 9.90 -12.66 13.50
C ASP A 132 8.74 -12.69 12.50
N VAL A 133 7.91 -13.73 12.60
CA VAL A 133 6.72 -13.90 11.74
C VAL A 133 5.50 -14.18 12.61
N ARG A 134 4.40 -13.55 12.23
CA ARG A 134 3.05 -13.87 12.71
C ARG A 134 2.17 -14.34 11.57
N VAL A 135 1.31 -15.28 11.87
CA VAL A 135 0.24 -15.73 10.96
C VAL A 135 -1.10 -15.52 11.67
N ASP A 136 -1.98 -14.72 11.06
CA ASP A 136 -3.29 -14.36 11.63
C ASP A 136 -3.19 -13.83 13.08
N GLY A 137 -2.15 -13.04 13.35
CA GLY A 137 -1.86 -12.44 14.66
C GLY A 137 -1.21 -13.40 15.69
N VAL A 138 -0.92 -14.65 15.32
CA VAL A 138 -0.26 -15.62 16.18
C VAL A 138 1.23 -15.72 15.84
N ASP A 139 2.11 -15.62 16.83
CA ASP A 139 3.55 -15.78 16.65
C ASP A 139 3.86 -17.18 16.09
N ASP A 140 4.67 -17.26 15.03
CA ASP A 140 4.93 -18.51 14.28
C ASP A 140 6.42 -18.85 14.23
N ALA A 141 7.25 -18.04 13.54
CA ALA A 141 8.70 -18.24 13.46
C ALA A 141 9.42 -17.04 14.06
N ALA A 142 10.57 -17.29 14.74
CA ALA A 142 11.34 -16.23 15.37
C ALA A 142 12.84 -16.55 15.43
N PHE A 143 13.67 -15.59 15.01
CA PHE A 143 15.12 -15.70 15.10
C PHE A 143 15.70 -14.42 15.71
N ALA A 144 16.58 -14.60 16.71
CA ALA A 144 17.37 -13.52 17.31
C ALA A 144 18.87 -13.83 17.13
N GLY A 145 19.62 -12.89 16.55
CA GLY A 145 21.05 -13.09 16.30
C GLY A 145 21.60 -12.19 15.21
N ASP A 146 22.58 -12.68 14.46
CA ASP A 146 23.17 -11.98 13.33
C ASP A 146 22.22 -12.03 12.11
N THR A 147 21.52 -10.92 11.84
CA THR A 147 20.69 -10.71 10.67
C THR A 147 21.37 -9.85 9.62
N LYS A 148 22.63 -9.45 9.87
CA LYS A 148 23.48 -8.60 9.03
C LYS A 148 24.65 -9.37 8.42
N PRO A 149 24.41 -10.27 7.49
CA PRO A 149 25.49 -11.06 6.89
C PRO A 149 26.27 -10.25 5.87
N GLY A 150 27.12 -9.37 6.32
CA GLY A 150 27.93 -8.51 5.48
C GLY A 150 27.96 -7.05 5.94
N ALA A 151 28.19 -6.12 5.01
CA ALA A 151 28.37 -4.71 5.34
C ALA A 151 27.05 -3.91 5.47
N ALA A 152 25.99 -4.38 4.85
CA ALA A 152 24.71 -3.64 4.83
C ALA A 152 24.05 -3.61 6.22
N THR A 153 23.65 -2.43 6.65
CA THR A 153 22.99 -2.18 7.94
C THR A 153 21.52 -1.82 7.82
N THR A 154 21.05 -1.64 6.58
CA THR A 154 19.70 -1.20 6.25
C THR A 154 19.23 -1.92 4.99
N PHE A 155 17.92 -2.03 4.85
CA PHE A 155 17.26 -2.45 3.60
C PHE A 155 16.49 -1.27 3.01
N ASP A 156 16.39 -1.21 1.69
CA ASP A 156 15.76 -0.14 0.91
C ASP A 156 14.85 -0.66 -0.20
N LEU A 157 14.71 -1.99 -0.31
CA LEU A 157 13.87 -2.63 -1.31
C LEU A 157 13.20 -3.88 -0.73
N ILE A 158 11.90 -4.00 -0.99
CA ILE A 158 11.09 -5.18 -0.68
C ILE A 158 10.67 -5.82 -1.98
N LEU A 159 10.86 -7.13 -2.11
CA LEU A 159 10.48 -7.90 -3.29
C LEU A 159 9.41 -8.93 -2.93
N TYR A 160 8.27 -8.85 -3.59
CA TYR A 160 7.14 -9.78 -3.53
C TYR A 160 7.29 -10.77 -4.70
N HIS A 161 7.17 -12.07 -4.43
CA HIS A 161 7.49 -13.11 -5.40
C HIS A 161 6.26 -13.94 -5.81
N GLY A 162 6.13 -14.23 -7.10
CA GLY A 162 5.21 -15.26 -7.60
C GLY A 162 5.69 -16.67 -7.27
N GLY A 163 7.01 -16.83 -7.09
CA GLY A 163 7.59 -18.13 -6.78
C GLY A 163 7.49 -19.12 -7.94
N ALA A 164 7.16 -20.36 -7.64
CA ALA A 164 6.97 -21.43 -8.63
C ALA A 164 5.51 -21.58 -9.10
N ASN A 165 4.57 -20.88 -8.49
CA ASN A 165 3.14 -20.91 -8.75
C ASN A 165 2.53 -19.53 -8.57
N THR A 166 1.21 -19.41 -8.77
CA THR A 166 0.51 -18.14 -8.59
C THR A 166 0.39 -17.77 -7.11
N SER A 167 0.86 -16.59 -6.76
CA SER A 167 0.70 -15.93 -5.48
C SER A 167 -0.16 -14.68 -5.62
N TYR A 168 -0.97 -14.40 -4.61
CA TYR A 168 -1.78 -13.20 -4.53
C TYR A 168 -1.44 -12.44 -3.25
N TYR A 169 -1.33 -11.13 -3.39
CA TYR A 169 -0.97 -10.20 -2.33
C TYR A 169 -2.02 -9.11 -2.21
N ASP A 170 -2.51 -8.90 -1.01
CA ASP A 170 -3.54 -7.92 -0.72
C ASP A 170 -3.29 -7.26 0.64
N ASP A 171 -3.96 -6.17 0.93
CA ASP A 171 -3.92 -5.48 2.22
C ASP A 171 -2.50 -5.17 2.72
N LEU A 172 -1.59 -4.79 1.83
CA LEU A 172 -0.20 -4.52 2.14
C LEU A 172 -0.05 -3.33 3.09
N ALA A 173 0.85 -3.46 4.06
CA ALA A 173 1.22 -2.36 4.95
C ALA A 173 2.65 -2.52 5.45
N MET A 174 3.27 -1.40 5.81
CA MET A 174 4.59 -1.37 6.43
C MET A 174 4.67 -0.25 7.46
N ASN A 175 5.15 -0.57 8.64
CA ASN A 175 5.50 0.38 9.70
C ASN A 175 7.01 0.44 9.87
N ASP A 176 7.54 1.62 10.18
CA ASP A 176 8.86 1.77 10.79
C ASP A 176 8.75 1.73 12.33
N THR A 177 9.85 1.95 13.03
CA THR A 177 9.90 2.01 14.49
C THR A 177 9.95 3.45 15.02
N ALA A 178 9.82 4.46 14.17
CA ALA A 178 9.90 5.87 14.55
C ALA A 178 8.53 6.42 14.92
N GLY A 179 8.36 6.98 16.10
CA GLY A 179 7.15 7.68 16.51
C GLY A 179 6.42 7.02 17.66
N GLY A 180 5.17 7.36 17.87
CA GLY A 180 4.36 6.92 19.02
C GLY A 180 3.07 6.18 18.63
N SER A 181 2.90 5.86 17.36
CA SER A 181 1.79 5.06 16.84
C SER A 181 2.21 4.37 15.54
N ASP A 182 1.72 3.18 15.28
CA ASP A 182 2.11 2.36 14.12
C ASP A 182 3.65 2.13 14.06
N ASP A 183 4.28 1.91 15.18
CA ASP A 183 5.73 1.73 15.36
C ASP A 183 6.08 0.27 15.68
N SER A 184 5.17 -0.63 15.40
CA SER A 184 5.27 -2.07 15.65
C SER A 184 4.42 -2.83 14.63
N TRP A 185 3.93 -4.00 14.99
CA TRP A 185 3.08 -4.84 14.15
C TRP A 185 1.91 -4.08 13.53
N CYS A 186 1.67 -4.31 12.23
CA CYS A 186 0.61 -3.64 11.48
C CYS A 186 -0.80 -4.08 11.89
N GLY A 187 -0.92 -5.29 12.46
CA GLY A 187 -2.17 -5.92 12.83
C GLY A 187 -3.02 -6.36 11.63
N ASP A 188 -4.08 -7.11 11.89
CA ASP A 188 -5.03 -7.48 10.84
C ASP A 188 -5.84 -6.24 10.42
N GLY A 189 -5.73 -5.87 9.16
CA GLY A 189 -6.44 -4.75 8.57
C GLY A 189 -6.81 -5.04 7.12
N LYS A 190 -7.80 -4.30 6.62
CA LYS A 190 -8.24 -4.35 5.23
C LYS A 190 -8.15 -2.97 4.60
N VAL A 191 -7.86 -2.94 3.32
CA VAL A 191 -7.88 -1.72 2.51
C VAL A 191 -9.13 -1.72 1.65
N ILE A 192 -9.87 -0.61 1.66
CA ILE A 192 -11.03 -0.42 0.79
C ILE A 192 -10.89 0.91 0.06
N LEU A 193 -11.37 0.98 -1.16
CA LEU A 193 -11.46 2.19 -1.95
C LEU A 193 -12.89 2.75 -1.91
N LEU A 194 -13.00 4.03 -1.59
CA LEU A 194 -14.21 4.82 -1.80
C LEU A 194 -13.98 5.75 -2.98
N LYS A 195 -14.66 5.52 -4.08
CA LYS A 195 -14.48 6.32 -5.29
C LYS A 195 -15.50 7.46 -5.38
N PRO A 196 -15.20 8.52 -6.13
CA PRO A 196 -16.16 9.58 -6.44
C PRO A 196 -17.48 9.03 -6.97
N ASN A 197 -18.61 9.58 -6.51
CA ASN A 197 -19.94 9.23 -6.99
C ASN A 197 -20.85 10.44 -7.25
N ALA A 198 -20.38 11.63 -6.87
CA ALA A 198 -21.01 12.91 -7.17
C ALA A 198 -20.00 14.05 -7.01
N ASN A 199 -20.31 15.24 -7.57
CA ASN A 199 -19.55 16.43 -7.22
C ASN A 199 -19.70 16.74 -5.74
N GLY A 200 -18.64 17.22 -5.12
CA GLY A 200 -18.64 17.77 -3.78
C GLY A 200 -19.03 19.25 -3.77
N ASP A 201 -18.55 19.96 -2.74
CA ASP A 201 -18.91 21.36 -2.51
C ASP A 201 -18.23 22.32 -3.48
N VAL A 202 -17.11 21.94 -4.10
CA VAL A 202 -16.33 22.77 -5.01
C VAL A 202 -16.02 22.01 -6.31
N SER A 203 -16.23 22.71 -7.45
CA SER A 203 -15.88 22.24 -8.79
C SER A 203 -15.18 23.40 -9.52
N GLY A 204 -13.88 23.52 -9.31
CA GLY A 204 -13.05 24.62 -9.83
C GLY A 204 -12.08 24.19 -10.94
N LEU A 205 -11.93 22.89 -11.16
CA LEU A 205 -11.06 22.33 -12.20
C LEU A 205 -11.83 22.17 -13.54
N THR A 206 -11.09 21.99 -14.61
CA THR A 206 -11.65 21.73 -15.94
C THR A 206 -11.57 20.24 -16.24
N GLY A 207 -12.67 19.66 -16.67
CA GLY A 207 -12.73 18.27 -17.13
C GLY A 207 -12.14 18.10 -18.54
N SER A 208 -11.77 16.89 -18.90
CA SER A 208 -11.33 16.51 -20.25
C SER A 208 -12.39 16.79 -21.33
N ASP A 209 -13.63 16.96 -20.94
CA ASP A 209 -14.76 17.39 -21.80
C ASP A 209 -14.86 18.92 -21.99
N GLY A 210 -13.95 19.68 -21.38
CA GLY A 210 -13.83 21.13 -21.52
C GLY A 210 -14.74 21.95 -20.64
N ASN A 211 -15.39 21.34 -19.64
CA ASN A 211 -16.22 22.04 -18.67
C ASN A 211 -15.89 21.63 -17.23
N SER A 212 -16.61 22.16 -16.24
CA SER A 212 -16.46 21.83 -14.82
C SER A 212 -17.72 21.20 -14.22
N THR A 213 -18.59 20.65 -15.06
CA THR A 213 -19.83 20.01 -14.62
C THR A 213 -19.63 18.50 -14.58
N ASP A 214 -20.04 17.88 -13.49
CA ASP A 214 -19.97 16.42 -13.30
C ASP A 214 -18.55 15.84 -13.44
N ASN A 215 -17.55 16.61 -13.02
CA ASN A 215 -16.13 16.21 -13.02
C ASN A 215 -15.87 14.87 -12.31
N TYR A 216 -16.73 14.47 -11.36
CA TYR A 216 -16.61 13.18 -10.70
C TYR A 216 -16.69 11.98 -11.66
N LEU A 217 -17.42 12.09 -12.78
CA LEU A 217 -17.51 11.06 -13.84
C LEU A 217 -16.21 10.91 -14.65
N LEU A 218 -15.30 11.85 -14.52
CA LEU A 218 -14.00 11.87 -15.22
C LEU A 218 -12.86 11.33 -14.34
N VAL A 219 -13.15 11.01 -13.08
CA VAL A 219 -12.17 10.55 -12.08
C VAL A 219 -12.69 9.40 -11.23
N ASP A 220 -13.76 8.70 -11.65
CA ASP A 220 -14.37 7.62 -10.91
C ASP A 220 -13.96 6.21 -11.39
N ASP A 221 -12.97 6.12 -12.25
CA ASP A 221 -12.44 4.86 -12.76
C ASP A 221 -11.63 4.10 -11.71
N PHE A 222 -11.75 2.77 -11.67
CA PHE A 222 -10.85 1.92 -10.88
C PHE A 222 -9.47 1.83 -11.52
N VAL A 223 -9.44 1.60 -12.83
CA VAL A 223 -8.20 1.62 -13.62
C VAL A 223 -8.16 2.96 -14.34
N HIS A 224 -7.16 3.77 -14.04
CA HIS A 224 -7.02 5.05 -14.73
C HIS A 224 -6.89 4.84 -16.24
N ASP A 225 -7.68 5.55 -17.01
CA ASP A 225 -7.73 5.45 -18.47
C ASP A 225 -6.80 6.47 -19.17
N THR A 226 -5.84 6.97 -18.38
CA THR A 226 -4.79 7.91 -18.79
C THR A 226 -5.34 9.27 -19.22
N ASP A 227 -5.23 9.61 -20.51
CA ASP A 227 -5.63 10.90 -21.06
C ASP A 227 -7.04 10.87 -21.70
N THR A 228 -7.86 9.87 -21.39
CA THR A 228 -9.23 9.77 -21.94
C THR A 228 -10.19 10.57 -21.08
N THR A 229 -10.22 10.29 -19.77
CA THR A 229 -10.98 11.07 -18.80
C THR A 229 -10.07 11.57 -17.68
N TYR A 230 -10.14 12.86 -17.36
CA TYR A 230 -9.32 13.49 -16.32
C TYR A 230 -9.90 14.85 -15.93
N THR A 231 -9.43 15.39 -14.83
CA THR A 231 -9.61 16.81 -14.49
C THR A 231 -8.26 17.48 -14.39
N GLU A 232 -8.18 18.73 -14.80
CA GLU A 232 -6.95 19.53 -14.84
C GLU A 232 -7.14 20.94 -14.31
N GLY A 233 -6.04 21.55 -13.88
CA GLY A 233 -5.99 22.93 -13.46
C GLY A 233 -4.58 23.48 -13.52
N SER A 234 -4.45 24.78 -13.78
CA SER A 234 -3.18 25.51 -13.80
C SER A 234 -3.18 26.75 -12.89
N VAL A 235 -4.31 27.05 -12.28
CA VAL A 235 -4.45 28.21 -11.39
C VAL A 235 -4.27 27.75 -9.96
N THR A 236 -3.28 28.29 -9.27
CA THR A 236 -2.99 27.99 -7.87
C THR A 236 -4.24 28.15 -7.00
N ASP A 237 -4.41 27.22 -6.07
CA ASP A 237 -5.50 27.09 -5.11
C ASP A 237 -6.88 26.78 -5.72
N THR A 238 -6.99 26.53 -7.05
CA THR A 238 -8.20 25.91 -7.59
C THR A 238 -8.23 24.41 -7.25
N TYR A 239 -9.43 23.89 -7.03
CA TYR A 239 -9.61 22.49 -6.66
C TYR A 239 -11.01 21.99 -7.01
N ASP A 240 -11.15 20.68 -7.03
CA ASP A 240 -12.41 19.97 -6.96
C ASP A 240 -12.48 19.17 -5.66
N SER A 241 -13.67 19.09 -5.07
CA SER A 241 -14.02 18.09 -4.08
C SER A 241 -15.10 17.16 -4.65
N TYR A 242 -15.07 15.90 -4.24
CA TYR A 242 -15.98 14.85 -4.69
C TYR A 242 -16.61 14.15 -3.50
N ASN A 243 -17.93 13.97 -3.53
CA ASN A 243 -18.61 13.03 -2.65
C ASN A 243 -18.18 11.61 -3.01
N LEU A 244 -18.05 10.76 -2.03
CA LEU A 244 -17.58 9.39 -2.19
C LEU A 244 -18.73 8.39 -2.06
N ALA A 245 -18.57 7.24 -2.70
CA ALA A 245 -19.49 6.13 -2.53
C ALA A 245 -19.52 5.68 -1.06
N ALA A 246 -20.70 5.32 -0.56
CA ALA A 246 -20.82 4.83 0.81
C ALA A 246 -19.93 3.58 1.02
N SER A 247 -19.29 3.51 2.17
CA SER A 247 -18.35 2.44 2.50
C SER A 247 -18.99 1.05 2.62
N GLY A 248 -20.28 0.99 2.89
CA GLY A 248 -21.00 -0.26 3.20
C GLY A 248 -20.61 -0.87 4.54
N LEU A 249 -19.79 -0.19 5.33
CA LEU A 249 -19.35 -0.66 6.64
C LEU A 249 -20.45 -0.44 7.68
N THR A 250 -20.55 -1.33 8.66
CA THR A 250 -21.57 -1.23 9.71
C THR A 250 -21.00 -1.09 11.12
N SER A 251 -19.89 -1.76 11.40
CA SER A 251 -19.26 -1.73 12.74
C SER A 251 -17.82 -2.20 12.62
N VAL A 252 -16.90 -1.25 12.38
CA VAL A 252 -15.48 -1.53 12.24
C VAL A 252 -14.67 -0.43 12.92
N SER A 253 -13.43 -0.72 13.28
CA SER A 253 -12.44 0.30 13.63
C SER A 253 -11.79 0.81 12.35
N ILE A 254 -11.94 2.09 12.07
CA ILE A 254 -11.29 2.76 10.95
C ILE A 254 -9.92 3.21 11.44
N LEU A 255 -8.88 2.52 10.99
CA LEU A 255 -7.51 2.76 11.45
C LEU A 255 -6.88 3.98 10.77
N ARG A 256 -7.30 4.27 9.52
CA ARG A 256 -6.66 5.29 8.71
C ARG A 256 -7.52 5.67 7.51
N VAL A 257 -7.55 6.96 7.21
CA VAL A 257 -8.21 7.53 6.03
C VAL A 257 -7.20 8.42 5.30
N PHE A 258 -7.13 8.32 3.98
CA PHE A 258 -6.31 9.18 3.13
C PHE A 258 -6.87 9.22 1.70
N ALA A 259 -6.64 10.33 1.01
CA ALA A 259 -6.91 10.43 -0.42
C ALA A 259 -5.74 9.86 -1.23
N GLU A 260 -6.04 9.24 -2.35
CA GLU A 260 -5.06 8.76 -3.32
C GLU A 260 -5.55 9.05 -4.74
N CYS A 261 -4.65 9.41 -5.64
CA CYS A 261 -4.98 9.59 -7.06
C CYS A 261 -3.85 9.11 -7.98
N ARG A 262 -4.20 8.99 -9.26
CA ARG A 262 -3.26 8.84 -10.37
C ARG A 262 -3.19 10.18 -11.07
N ALA A 263 -2.00 10.79 -11.10
CA ALA A 263 -1.80 12.11 -11.68
C ALA A 263 -0.47 12.21 -12.42
N ARG A 264 -0.39 13.19 -13.31
CA ARG A 264 0.82 13.61 -14.01
C ARG A 264 0.79 15.10 -14.31
N ASP A 265 1.94 15.68 -14.63
CA ASP A 265 2.01 16.98 -15.27
C ASP A 265 1.96 16.84 -16.79
N THR A 266 1.33 17.77 -17.46
CA THR A 266 1.27 17.84 -18.93
C THR A 266 2.43 18.62 -19.55
N VAL A 267 3.17 19.38 -18.75
CA VAL A 267 4.32 20.18 -19.15
C VAL A 267 5.60 19.73 -18.45
N ALA A 268 6.76 20.02 -19.03
CA ALA A 268 8.06 19.50 -18.51
C ALA A 268 8.56 20.21 -17.24
N GLU A 269 7.83 21.14 -16.67
CA GLU A 269 8.30 22.04 -15.60
C GLU A 269 7.50 21.91 -14.28
N GLY A 270 7.17 20.69 -13.88
CA GLY A 270 6.88 20.38 -12.49
C GLY A 270 5.73 21.15 -11.85
N GLY A 271 4.50 20.90 -12.30
CA GLY A 271 3.32 21.28 -11.53
C GLY A 271 3.35 20.67 -10.13
N THR A 272 2.64 21.29 -9.23
CA THR A 272 2.54 20.85 -7.84
C THR A 272 1.07 20.71 -7.46
N MET A 273 0.73 19.66 -6.73
CA MET A 273 -0.61 19.47 -6.19
C MET A 273 -0.56 19.06 -4.72
N ALA A 274 -1.67 19.20 -4.03
CA ALA A 274 -1.90 18.59 -2.72
C ALA A 274 -3.23 17.82 -2.74
N LEU A 275 -3.23 16.62 -2.22
CA LEU A 275 -4.46 15.85 -1.97
C LEU A 275 -5.15 16.37 -0.71
N MET A 276 -6.46 16.38 -0.72
CA MET A 276 -7.26 16.91 0.37
C MET A 276 -8.39 15.96 0.77
N LEU A 277 -8.78 16.06 2.02
CA LEU A 277 -10.04 15.53 2.55
C LEU A 277 -10.89 16.71 3.05
N GLU A 278 -12.20 16.60 2.90
CA GLU A 278 -13.13 17.52 3.50
C GLU A 278 -14.09 16.75 4.41
N THR A 279 -14.13 17.12 5.68
CA THR A 279 -15.01 16.52 6.68
C THR A 279 -15.72 17.62 7.48
N ASN A 280 -17.03 17.48 7.66
CA ASN A 280 -17.89 18.47 8.33
C ASN A 280 -17.69 19.90 7.75
N ALA A 281 -17.68 20.03 6.43
CA ALA A 281 -17.47 21.27 5.67
C ALA A 281 -16.14 21.98 6.01
N THR A 282 -15.11 21.24 6.39
CA THR A 282 -13.77 21.78 6.64
C THR A 282 -12.75 21.04 5.80
N GLU A 283 -11.99 21.79 4.99
CA GLU A 283 -10.93 21.29 4.12
C GLU A 283 -9.65 21.01 4.94
N TYR A 284 -9.05 19.87 4.69
CA TYR A 284 -7.76 19.42 5.22
C TYR A 284 -6.83 19.08 4.08
N THR A 285 -6.08 20.06 3.62
CA THR A 285 -5.10 19.92 2.54
C THR A 285 -3.81 19.28 3.08
N GLY A 286 -3.33 18.26 2.38
CA GLY A 286 -2.06 17.60 2.69
C GLY A 286 -0.85 18.43 2.24
N SER A 287 0.34 17.81 2.31
CA SER A 287 1.59 18.41 1.83
C SER A 287 1.60 18.52 0.31
N ASP A 288 2.27 19.55 -0.18
CA ASP A 288 2.50 19.75 -1.63
C ASP A 288 3.37 18.62 -2.18
N GLN A 289 2.99 18.11 -3.35
CA GLN A 289 3.66 17.02 -4.05
C GLN A 289 3.96 17.46 -5.49
N ALA A 290 5.22 17.34 -5.88
CA ALA A 290 5.65 17.64 -7.25
C ALA A 290 5.14 16.55 -8.21
N LEU A 291 4.52 16.95 -9.30
CA LEU A 291 4.07 16.05 -10.34
C LEU A 291 5.22 15.72 -11.31
N LEU A 292 5.24 14.49 -11.80
CA LEU A 292 6.08 14.07 -12.92
C LEU A 292 5.26 14.02 -14.20
N THR A 293 5.94 13.99 -15.35
CA THR A 293 5.29 13.93 -16.68
C THR A 293 4.70 12.55 -16.98
N SER A 294 5.02 11.51 -16.20
CA SER A 294 4.38 10.20 -16.26
C SER A 294 3.37 10.04 -15.14
N TYR A 295 2.30 9.28 -15.38
CA TYR A 295 1.35 8.93 -14.33
C TYR A 295 2.02 8.19 -13.20
N LEU A 296 1.80 8.67 -11.98
CA LEU A 296 2.21 8.01 -10.73
C LEU A 296 1.04 7.98 -9.75
N SER A 297 1.17 7.12 -8.75
CA SER A 297 0.32 7.11 -7.57
C SER A 297 0.80 8.19 -6.60
N TYR A 298 -0.11 9.07 -6.22
CA TYR A 298 0.09 10.09 -5.19
C TYR A 298 -0.84 9.82 -4.01
N LYS A 299 -0.27 9.81 -2.81
CA LYS A 299 -1.00 9.58 -1.56
C LYS A 299 -0.97 10.83 -0.69
N GLY A 300 -2.12 11.22 -0.19
CA GLY A 300 -2.29 12.36 0.70
C GLY A 300 -1.88 12.04 2.15
N THR A 301 -2.09 13.02 3.01
CA THR A 301 -1.89 12.86 4.45
C THR A 301 -2.75 11.72 4.97
N GLN A 302 -2.15 10.85 5.79
CA GLN A 302 -2.84 9.73 6.40
C GLN A 302 -3.36 10.14 7.78
N TYR A 303 -4.67 10.14 7.94
CA TYR A 303 -5.34 10.55 9.17
C TYR A 303 -5.78 9.32 9.98
N THR A 304 -5.16 9.08 11.11
CA THR A 304 -5.53 8.03 12.09
C THR A 304 -6.76 8.41 12.93
N THR A 305 -7.04 9.70 13.00
CA THR A 305 -8.24 10.28 13.63
C THR A 305 -8.87 11.26 12.66
N ASN A 306 -10.16 11.53 12.80
CA ASN A 306 -10.80 12.60 12.04
C ASN A 306 -10.11 13.93 12.41
N PRO A 307 -9.54 14.66 11.44
CA PRO A 307 -8.73 15.84 11.73
C PRO A 307 -9.54 17.00 12.34
N GLN A 308 -10.86 17.00 12.15
CA GLN A 308 -11.71 18.03 12.75
C GLN A 308 -12.08 17.71 14.19
N THR A 309 -12.47 16.49 14.49
CA THR A 309 -12.92 16.08 15.82
C THR A 309 -11.77 15.61 16.71
N THR A 310 -10.61 15.24 16.11
CA THR A 310 -9.42 14.68 16.77
C THR A 310 -9.65 13.34 17.47
N ILE A 311 -10.79 12.69 17.22
CA ILE A 311 -11.14 11.36 17.74
C ILE A 311 -11.15 10.32 16.61
N ALA A 312 -11.29 9.04 16.96
CA ALA A 312 -11.36 7.96 15.99
C ALA A 312 -12.49 8.20 14.98
N TRP A 313 -12.22 7.89 13.73
CA TRP A 313 -13.21 7.96 12.65
C TRP A 313 -14.44 7.09 12.94
N THR A 314 -15.61 7.61 12.65
CA THR A 314 -16.84 6.83 12.61
C THR A 314 -17.21 6.48 11.16
N VAL A 315 -18.01 5.42 10.97
CA VAL A 315 -18.50 5.06 9.64
C VAL A 315 -19.35 6.19 9.04
N ALA A 316 -20.14 6.89 9.85
CA ALA A 316 -20.97 8.02 9.40
C ALA A 316 -20.09 9.20 8.88
N GLU A 317 -18.99 9.50 9.55
CA GLU A 317 -18.04 10.53 9.07
C GLU A 317 -17.33 10.08 7.78
N LEU A 318 -17.02 8.79 7.65
CA LEU A 318 -16.43 8.24 6.44
C LEU A 318 -17.41 8.32 5.25
N ASP A 319 -18.67 7.97 5.48
CA ASP A 319 -19.72 7.99 4.44
C ASP A 319 -20.16 9.42 4.05
N ALA A 320 -19.81 10.43 4.85
CA ALA A 320 -20.02 11.86 4.56
C ALA A 320 -18.77 12.60 4.10
N LEU A 321 -17.65 11.86 3.91
CA LEU A 321 -16.37 12.45 3.53
C LEU A 321 -16.38 12.89 2.06
N GLN A 322 -15.73 14.02 1.79
CA GLN A 322 -15.32 14.39 0.44
C GLN A 322 -13.80 14.27 0.30
N ALA A 323 -13.34 13.99 -0.90
CA ALA A 323 -11.93 13.97 -1.23
C ALA A 323 -11.68 14.68 -2.55
N GLY A 324 -10.47 15.16 -2.75
CA GLY A 324 -10.11 15.86 -3.97
C GLY A 324 -8.64 16.22 -4.03
N PHE A 325 -8.30 17.05 -5.00
CA PHE A 325 -6.95 17.60 -5.08
C PHE A 325 -7.00 19.10 -5.39
N LYS A 326 -5.97 19.80 -4.96
CA LYS A 326 -5.79 21.24 -5.11
C LYS A 326 -4.51 21.52 -5.90
N VAL A 327 -4.57 22.41 -6.88
CA VAL A 327 -3.39 22.93 -7.59
C VAL A 327 -2.56 23.77 -6.64
N ARG A 328 -1.25 23.56 -6.61
CA ARG A 328 -0.33 24.25 -5.71
C ARG A 328 0.73 25.06 -6.49
N PRO A 329 1.41 26.01 -5.84
CA PRO A 329 2.44 26.84 -6.47
C PRO A 329 3.61 26.04 -7.05
#